data_6f00bcfb1345f093e22b2bb478966eb0
#
_entry.id   6f00bcfb1345f093e22b2bb478966eb0
#
_cell.length_a   1.000
_cell.length_b   1.000
_cell.length_c   1.000
_cell.angle_alpha   90.00
_cell.angle_beta   90.00
_cell.angle_gamma   90.00
#
_symmetry.space_group_name_H-M   'P 1'
#
loop_
_entity.id
_entity.type
_entity.pdbx_description
1 polymer ?
#
loop_
_entity_poly.entity_id
_entity_poly.type
_entity_poly.pdbx_seq_one_letter_code
_entity_poly.pdbx_strand_id
1 'polypeptide(L)'
;MTKAEFVAAVAEELDVPKTVAAENVDAFISVTTKLLKAGDKITFPGFGTFGVSERTARKGRNPQTGAEIQIAASKSGKFTAGKDLKGL
;
A
#
# COMPACT_ATOMS: atom_id res chain seq x y z
N MET A 1 10.68 11.64 5.12
CA MET A 1 11.50 11.20 3.95
C MET A 1 10.67 11.28 2.69
N THR A 2 11.24 11.86 1.64
CA THR A 2 10.58 11.92 0.33
C THR A 2 10.97 10.71 -0.52
N LYS A 3 10.25 10.51 -1.64
CA LYS A 3 10.59 9.45 -2.60
C LYS A 3 12.02 9.60 -3.11
N ALA A 4 12.46 10.82 -3.41
CA ALA A 4 13.82 11.08 -3.90
C ALA A 4 14.88 10.67 -2.87
N GLU A 5 14.66 10.98 -1.60
CA GLU A 5 15.55 10.57 -0.52
C GLU A 5 15.57 9.05 -0.35
N PHE A 6 14.41 8.42 -0.48
CA PHE A 6 14.31 6.96 -0.43
C PHE A 6 15.05 6.31 -1.60
N VAL A 7 14.93 6.84 -2.81
CA VAL A 7 15.68 6.36 -3.99
C VAL A 7 17.18 6.46 -3.76
N ALA A 8 17.65 7.57 -3.18
CA ALA A 8 19.06 7.75 -2.86
C ALA A 8 19.55 6.68 -1.85
N ALA A 9 18.75 6.39 -0.84
CA ALA A 9 19.08 5.35 0.14
C ALA A 9 19.12 3.95 -0.50
N VAL A 10 18.20 3.65 -1.40
CA VAL A 10 18.19 2.38 -2.14
C VAL A 10 19.42 2.27 -3.05
N ALA A 11 19.79 3.37 -3.72
CA ALA A 11 20.98 3.40 -4.57
C ALA A 11 22.26 3.09 -3.78
N GLU A 12 22.35 3.63 -2.58
CA GLU A 12 23.46 3.39 -1.68
C GLU A 12 23.51 1.94 -1.20
N GLU A 13 22.35 1.41 -0.81
CA GLU A 13 22.24 0.02 -0.33
C GLU A 13 22.61 -0.99 -1.40
N LEU A 14 22.23 -0.75 -2.65
CA LEU A 14 22.51 -1.63 -3.77
C LEU A 14 23.84 -1.34 -4.47
N ASP A 15 24.51 -0.24 -4.12
CA ASP A 15 25.71 0.24 -4.79
C ASP A 15 25.49 0.41 -6.31
N VAL A 16 24.41 1.11 -6.65
CA VAL A 16 23.99 1.37 -8.04
C VAL A 16 23.75 2.86 -8.23
N PRO A 17 23.76 3.35 -9.49
CA PRO A 17 23.38 4.74 -9.77
C PRO A 17 21.94 5.02 -9.35
N LYS A 18 21.63 6.28 -9.00
CA LYS A 18 20.28 6.70 -8.62
C LYS A 18 19.24 6.42 -9.69
N THR A 19 19.62 6.48 -10.97
CA THR A 19 18.72 6.15 -12.08
C THR A 19 18.26 4.71 -12.02
N VAL A 20 19.14 3.77 -11.74
CA VAL A 20 18.83 2.35 -11.59
C VAL A 20 17.96 2.14 -10.34
N ALA A 21 18.31 2.78 -9.23
CA ALA A 21 17.53 2.69 -8.00
C ALA A 21 16.09 3.24 -8.19
N ALA A 22 15.96 4.35 -8.92
CA ALA A 22 14.64 4.93 -9.22
C ALA A 22 13.79 3.96 -10.04
N GLU A 23 14.37 3.30 -11.04
CA GLU A 23 13.68 2.30 -11.83
C GLU A 23 13.21 1.12 -10.97
N ASN A 24 14.06 0.66 -10.06
CA ASN A 24 13.72 -0.43 -9.14
C ASN A 24 12.56 -0.04 -8.20
N VAL A 25 12.60 1.15 -7.63
CA VAL A 25 11.55 1.65 -6.75
C VAL A 25 10.24 1.82 -7.52
N ASP A 26 10.29 2.40 -8.71
CA ASP A 26 9.12 2.59 -9.56
C ASP A 26 8.52 1.26 -9.99
N ALA A 27 9.35 0.28 -10.35
CA ALA A 27 8.89 -1.07 -10.70
C ALA A 27 8.21 -1.75 -9.51
N PHE A 28 8.78 -1.63 -8.32
CA PHE A 28 8.19 -2.17 -7.10
C PHE A 28 6.80 -1.59 -6.84
N ILE A 29 6.69 -0.26 -6.92
CA ILE A 29 5.42 0.44 -6.71
C ILE A 29 4.41 0.02 -7.77
N SER A 30 4.81 -0.02 -9.03
CA SER A 30 3.94 -0.38 -10.16
C SER A 30 3.41 -1.80 -10.03
N VAL A 31 4.27 -2.76 -9.78
CA VAL A 31 3.88 -4.17 -9.63
C VAL A 31 2.98 -4.36 -8.42
N THR A 32 3.34 -3.77 -7.28
CA THR A 32 2.54 -3.84 -6.06
C THR A 32 1.15 -3.27 -6.29
N THR A 33 1.05 -2.11 -6.94
CA THR A 33 -0.23 -1.47 -7.26
C THR A 33 -1.09 -2.36 -8.14
N LYS A 34 -0.50 -2.95 -9.18
CA LYS A 34 -1.24 -3.84 -10.10
C LYS A 34 -1.78 -5.07 -9.39
N LEU A 35 -0.97 -5.70 -8.53
CA LEU A 35 -1.38 -6.89 -7.80
C LEU A 35 -2.49 -6.57 -6.80
N LEU A 36 -2.40 -5.45 -6.11
CA LEU A 36 -3.43 -5.02 -5.17
C LEU A 36 -4.74 -4.67 -5.89
N LYS A 37 -4.68 -4.06 -7.06
CA LYS A 37 -5.88 -3.80 -7.88
C LYS A 37 -6.55 -5.08 -8.34
N ALA A 38 -5.78 -6.14 -8.57
CA ALA A 38 -6.31 -7.45 -8.91
C ALA A 38 -6.86 -8.22 -7.70
N GLY A 39 -6.70 -7.68 -6.50
CA GLY A 39 -7.13 -8.32 -5.26
C GLY A 39 -6.13 -9.31 -4.69
N ASP A 40 -4.92 -9.33 -5.21
CA ASP A 40 -3.87 -10.21 -4.71
C ASP A 40 -3.22 -9.67 -3.43
N LYS A 41 -2.60 -10.58 -2.72
CA LYS A 41 -1.90 -10.31 -1.49
C LYS A 41 -0.42 -10.63 -1.66
N ILE A 42 0.44 -9.75 -1.17
CA ILE A 42 1.88 -9.90 -1.30
C ILE A 42 2.49 -10.01 0.10
N THR A 43 3.15 -11.12 0.38
CA THR A 43 3.79 -11.34 1.67
C THR A 43 5.30 -11.31 1.53
N PHE A 44 5.94 -10.45 2.32
CA PHE A 44 7.40 -10.40 2.46
C PHE A 44 7.75 -10.93 3.86
N PRO A 45 8.29 -12.15 3.97
CA PRO A 45 8.60 -12.73 5.28
C PRO A 45 9.47 -11.81 6.13
N GLY A 46 9.07 -11.57 7.37
CA GLY A 46 9.78 -10.69 8.29
C GLY A 46 9.48 -9.21 8.13
N PHE A 47 9.13 -8.76 6.92
CA PHE A 47 8.85 -7.35 6.65
C PHE A 47 7.38 -7.01 6.85
N GLY A 48 6.50 -7.70 6.15
CA GLY A 48 5.08 -7.46 6.24
C GLY A 48 4.30 -7.97 5.05
N THR A 49 3.02 -7.64 5.04
CA THR A 49 2.09 -8.09 4.01
C THR A 49 1.34 -6.89 3.44
N PHE A 50 1.37 -6.75 2.11
CA PHE A 50 0.49 -5.83 1.40
C PHE A 50 -0.76 -6.57 0.99
N GLY A 51 -1.92 -6.03 1.31
CA GLY A 51 -3.19 -6.63 0.98
C GLY A 51 -4.23 -5.59 0.63
N VAL A 52 -5.44 -6.04 0.40
CA VAL A 52 -6.57 -5.16 0.07
C VAL A 52 -7.58 -5.26 1.21
N SER A 53 -7.99 -4.12 1.71
CA SER A 53 -9.10 -4.01 2.65
C SER A 53 -10.35 -3.65 1.86
N GLU A 54 -11.37 -4.47 1.95
CA GLU A 54 -12.64 -4.23 1.29
C GLU A 54 -13.70 -3.84 2.31
N ARG A 55 -14.46 -2.82 1.96
CA ARG A 55 -15.68 -2.47 2.70
C ARG A 55 -16.86 -2.78 1.80
N THR A 56 -17.78 -3.60 2.29
CA THR A 56 -19.01 -3.89 1.56
C THR A 56 -19.93 -2.69 1.58
N ALA A 57 -20.77 -2.57 0.55
CA ALA A 57 -21.81 -1.55 0.51
C ALA A 57 -22.74 -1.70 1.71
N ARG A 58 -23.11 -0.59 2.32
CA ARG A 58 -24.03 -0.59 3.46
C ARG A 58 -24.90 0.65 3.43
N LYS A 59 -26.03 0.58 4.13
CA LYS A 59 -26.88 1.74 4.33
C LYS A 59 -26.40 2.54 5.54
N GLY A 60 -26.25 3.83 5.36
CA GLY A 60 -25.95 4.76 6.42
C GLY A 60 -27.11 5.73 6.60
N ARG A 61 -27.03 6.57 7.61
CA ARG A 61 -28.03 7.61 7.86
C ARG A 61 -27.37 8.97 7.92
N ASN A 62 -27.94 9.92 7.19
CA ASN A 62 -27.45 11.29 7.23
C ASN A 62 -27.84 11.91 8.58
N PRO A 63 -26.87 12.34 9.41
CA PRO A 63 -27.16 12.86 10.75
C PRO A 63 -27.90 14.19 10.72
N GLN A 64 -27.87 14.94 9.63
CA GLN A 64 -28.56 16.22 9.52
C GLN A 64 -30.00 16.10 9.08
N THR A 65 -30.29 15.18 8.16
CA THR A 65 -31.64 15.03 7.60
C THR A 65 -32.33 13.77 8.05
N GLY A 66 -31.63 12.83 8.64
CA GLY A 66 -32.15 11.52 9.00
C GLY A 66 -32.44 10.61 7.82
N ALA A 67 -32.14 11.05 6.61
CA ALA A 67 -32.37 10.26 5.41
C ALA A 67 -31.37 9.10 5.31
N GLU A 68 -31.84 7.98 4.80
CA GLU A 68 -30.93 6.86 4.50
C GLU A 68 -30.08 7.18 3.28
N ILE A 69 -28.78 6.91 3.41
CA ILE A 69 -27.86 7.00 2.29
C ILE A 69 -27.17 5.66 2.11
N GLN A 70 -26.86 5.32 0.88
CA GLN A 70 -26.12 4.11 0.59
C GLN A 70 -24.63 4.42 0.50
N ILE A 71 -23.85 3.76 1.35
CA ILE A 71 -22.39 3.85 1.32
C ILE A 71 -21.87 2.78 0.36
N ALA A 72 -21.24 3.22 -0.73
CA ALA A 72 -20.73 2.31 -1.74
C ALA A 72 -19.62 1.43 -1.20
N ALA A 73 -19.50 0.23 -1.77
CA ALA A 73 -18.37 -0.64 -1.50
C ALA A 73 -17.07 0.05 -1.94
N SER A 74 -16.02 -0.13 -1.16
CA SER A 74 -14.71 0.44 -1.48
C SER A 74 -13.60 -0.55 -1.18
N LYS A 75 -12.50 -0.40 -1.92
CA LYS A 75 -11.27 -1.18 -1.72
C LYS A 75 -10.12 -0.21 -1.49
N SER A 76 -9.27 -0.53 -0.54
CA SER A 76 -8.06 0.24 -0.29
C SER A 76 -6.88 -0.67 0.00
N GLY A 77 -5.68 -0.23 -0.39
CA GLY A 77 -4.46 -0.94 -0.05
C GLY A 77 -4.21 -0.88 1.45
N LYS A 78 -3.71 -1.98 2.01
CA LYS A 78 -3.40 -2.09 3.42
C LYS A 78 -2.06 -2.77 3.60
N PHE A 79 -1.24 -2.23 4.51
CA PHE A 79 0.02 -2.85 4.90
C PHE A 79 -0.08 -3.34 6.33
N THR A 80 0.26 -4.61 6.55
CA THR A 80 0.34 -5.20 7.88
C THR A 80 1.80 -5.47 8.22
N ALA A 81 2.30 -4.89 9.30
CA ALA A 81 3.68 -5.06 9.70
C ALA A 81 3.99 -6.52 10.04
N GLY A 82 5.15 -6.97 9.56
CA GLY A 82 5.66 -8.28 9.89
C GLY A 82 6.42 -8.28 11.22
N LYS A 83 7.03 -9.42 11.53
CA LYS A 83 7.71 -9.64 12.80
C LYS A 83 8.80 -8.60 13.08
N ASP A 84 9.60 -8.25 12.07
CA ASP A 84 10.72 -7.31 12.23
C ASP A 84 10.26 -5.86 12.44
N LEU A 85 9.02 -5.54 12.06
CA LEU A 85 8.48 -4.19 12.19
C LEU A 85 7.55 -4.03 13.39
N LYS A 86 7.06 -5.10 13.97
CA LYS A 86 6.14 -5.02 15.11
C LYS A 86 6.80 -4.67 16.43
N GLY A 87 8.06 -4.91 16.57
CA GLY A 87 8.79 -4.72 17.83
C GLY A 87 9.94 -3.73 17.73
N LEU A 88 9.76 -2.65 16.97
CA LEU A 88 10.81 -1.64 16.78
C LEU A 88 11.23 -0.92 18.09
#